data_a700cdece1da465e0f0db061b62019e3
#
_entry.id   a700cdece1da465e0f0db061b62019e3
#
_cell.length_a   1.000
_cell.length_b   1.000
_cell.length_c   1.000
_cell.angle_alpha   90.00
_cell.angle_beta   90.00
_cell.angle_gamma   90.00
#
_symmetry.space_group_name_H-M   'P 1'
#
loop_
_entity.id
_entity.type
_entity.pdbx_description
1 polymer ?
#
loop_
_entity_poly.entity_id
_entity_poly.type
_entity_poly.pdbx_seq_one_letter_code
_entity_poly.pdbx_strand_id
1 'polypeptide(L)'
;MKNLQITAYTQSFIRQQVMPGDICIDATMGNGNDTALLSRLAGEKGHVLAFDIQKQALEHTEERLKKDNCPENYRLILDSHENMAAYAEMETVSCITFNLGYLPGGDHSVATRADSSKRAVESGLTLLKKGGLMTLCIYSGGDTGFQERDEMLAFVRQLDPHKYLVIRSEYANRPNNPPIPVPVSYTHLTLPTILR
;
A
#
# COMPACT_ATOMS: atom_id res chain seq x y z
N MET A 1 21.48 -5.02 -2.10
CA MET A 1 20.15 -4.90 -2.76
C MET A 1 20.37 -5.11 -4.24
N LYS A 2 19.89 -6.24 -4.82
CA LYS A 2 20.20 -6.61 -6.21
C LYS A 2 19.32 -5.92 -7.26
N ASN A 3 18.19 -5.34 -6.87
CA ASN A 3 17.26 -4.68 -7.77
C ASN A 3 16.65 -3.46 -7.09
N LEU A 4 16.83 -2.28 -7.69
CA LEU A 4 16.28 -1.00 -7.24
C LEU A 4 15.12 -0.52 -8.12
N GLN A 5 14.50 -1.38 -8.91
CA GLN A 5 13.22 -1.05 -9.54
C GLN A 5 12.20 -0.71 -8.44
N ILE A 6 11.33 0.26 -8.70
CA ILE A 6 10.41 0.81 -7.70
C ILE A 6 9.62 -0.28 -6.97
N THR A 7 9.04 -1.22 -7.71
CA THR A 7 8.27 -2.33 -7.11
C THR A 7 9.13 -3.19 -6.18
N ALA A 8 10.34 -3.59 -6.62
CA ALA A 8 11.23 -4.40 -5.80
C ALA A 8 11.73 -3.62 -4.57
N TYR A 9 11.95 -2.31 -4.71
CA TYR A 9 12.34 -1.44 -3.61
C TYR A 9 11.21 -1.34 -2.57
N THR A 10 9.99 -1.06 -2.99
CA THR A 10 8.80 -1.02 -2.10
C THR A 10 8.58 -2.36 -1.42
N GLN A 11 8.64 -3.47 -2.17
CA GLN A 11 8.49 -4.81 -1.63
C GLN A 11 9.60 -5.21 -0.64
N SER A 12 10.77 -4.56 -0.67
CA SER A 12 11.81 -4.82 0.32
C SER A 12 11.40 -4.38 1.73
N PHE A 13 10.64 -3.32 1.87
CA PHE A 13 10.06 -2.89 3.15
C PHE A 13 8.98 -3.85 3.62
N ILE A 14 8.10 -4.30 2.72
CA ILE A 14 7.04 -5.28 3.03
C ILE A 14 7.65 -6.59 3.57
N ARG A 15 8.72 -7.10 2.91
CA ARG A 15 9.44 -8.32 3.33
C ARG A 15 10.12 -8.20 4.68
N GLN A 16 10.51 -7.00 5.10
CA GLN A 16 11.12 -6.77 6.41
C GLN A 16 10.07 -6.60 7.50
N GLN A 17 8.85 -6.19 7.13
CA GLN A 17 7.77 -5.87 8.06
C GLN A 17 6.88 -7.06 8.38
N VAL A 18 6.44 -7.79 7.33
CA VAL A 18 5.41 -8.82 7.48
C VAL A 18 5.99 -10.12 8.01
N MET A 19 5.38 -10.61 9.07
CA MET A 19 5.73 -11.87 9.74
C MET A 19 4.58 -12.89 9.63
N PRO A 20 4.88 -14.20 9.72
CA PRO A 20 3.83 -15.22 9.76
C PRO A 20 2.81 -14.96 10.88
N GLY A 21 1.53 -15.01 10.52
CA GLY A 21 0.41 -14.71 11.41
C GLY A 21 -0.09 -13.27 11.37
N ASP A 22 0.58 -12.37 10.63
CA ASP A 22 0.16 -10.96 10.53
C ASP A 22 -1.13 -10.79 9.72
N ILE A 23 -1.88 -9.73 10.06
CA ILE A 23 -2.98 -9.20 9.25
C ILE A 23 -2.42 -8.12 8.33
N CYS A 24 -2.71 -8.23 7.04
CA CYS A 24 -2.23 -7.30 6.02
C CYS A 24 -3.39 -6.83 5.12
N ILE A 25 -3.23 -5.66 4.53
CA ILE A 25 -4.19 -5.10 3.56
C ILE A 25 -3.45 -4.75 2.26
N ASP A 26 -3.98 -5.22 1.13
CA ASP A 26 -3.67 -4.69 -0.18
C ASP A 26 -4.83 -3.78 -0.62
N ALA A 27 -4.66 -2.47 -0.50
CA ALA A 27 -5.71 -1.50 -0.76
C ALA A 27 -5.98 -1.26 -2.26
N THR A 28 -5.14 -1.82 -3.13
CA THR A 28 -5.20 -1.65 -4.59
C THR A 28 -4.70 -2.93 -5.26
N MET A 29 -5.47 -4.02 -5.12
CA MET A 29 -4.97 -5.35 -5.48
C MET A 29 -4.58 -5.51 -6.95
N GLY A 30 -5.30 -4.87 -7.86
CA GLY A 30 -5.00 -4.85 -9.29
C GLY A 30 -4.77 -6.24 -9.86
N ASN A 31 -3.53 -6.50 -10.30
CA ASN A 31 -3.12 -7.81 -10.82
C ASN A 31 -2.59 -8.78 -9.75
N GLY A 32 -2.78 -8.49 -8.46
CA GLY A 32 -2.49 -9.37 -7.32
C GLY A 32 -1.01 -9.56 -6.96
N ASN A 33 -0.11 -8.68 -7.44
CA ASN A 33 1.32 -8.84 -7.15
C ASN A 33 1.65 -8.69 -5.67
N ASP A 34 1.14 -7.64 -5.04
CA ASP A 34 1.37 -7.36 -3.62
C ASP A 34 0.48 -8.25 -2.75
N THR A 35 -0.75 -8.56 -3.17
CA THR A 35 -1.61 -9.55 -2.52
C THR A 35 -0.90 -10.90 -2.41
N ALA A 36 -0.30 -11.42 -3.49
CA ALA A 36 0.42 -12.68 -3.48
C ALA A 36 1.68 -12.62 -2.60
N LEU A 37 2.38 -11.49 -2.57
CA LEU A 37 3.51 -11.30 -1.67
C LEU A 37 3.08 -11.34 -0.21
N LEU A 38 2.05 -10.57 0.15
CA LEU A 38 1.51 -10.49 1.50
C LEU A 38 1.01 -11.86 1.99
N SER A 39 0.25 -12.58 1.13
CA SER A 39 -0.27 -13.91 1.43
C SER A 39 0.86 -14.89 1.79
N ARG A 40 1.93 -14.94 0.99
CA ARG A 40 3.08 -15.81 1.26
C ARG A 40 3.84 -15.44 2.53
N LEU A 41 4.01 -14.14 2.81
CA LEU A 41 4.72 -13.68 4.00
C LEU A 41 3.91 -13.89 5.28
N ALA A 42 2.63 -13.58 5.25
CA ALA A 42 1.73 -13.80 6.39
C ALA A 42 1.49 -15.29 6.68
N GLY A 43 1.61 -16.16 5.67
CA GLY A 43 1.52 -17.61 5.81
C GLY A 43 0.11 -18.07 6.26
N GLU A 44 -0.06 -19.37 6.46
CA GLU A 44 -1.38 -19.99 6.73
C GLU A 44 -2.13 -19.41 7.94
N LYS A 45 -1.43 -18.87 8.92
CA LYS A 45 -1.99 -18.29 10.14
C LYS A 45 -2.28 -16.80 10.03
N GLY A 46 -1.79 -16.15 8.97
CA GLY A 46 -2.02 -14.74 8.70
C GLY A 46 -3.31 -14.50 7.94
N HIS A 47 -3.59 -13.24 7.64
CA HIS A 47 -4.79 -12.88 6.89
C HIS A 47 -4.52 -11.67 5.99
N VAL A 48 -4.97 -11.73 4.73
CA VAL A 48 -4.83 -10.65 3.75
C VAL A 48 -6.21 -10.20 3.27
N LEU A 49 -6.51 -8.91 3.45
CA LEU A 49 -7.68 -8.27 2.85
C LEU A 49 -7.21 -7.50 1.61
N ALA A 50 -7.76 -7.81 0.44
CA ALA A 50 -7.35 -7.19 -0.80
C ALA A 50 -8.54 -6.50 -1.48
N PHE A 51 -8.41 -5.20 -1.76
CA PHE A 51 -9.50 -4.34 -2.24
C PHE A 51 -9.26 -3.91 -3.68
N ASP A 52 -10.32 -3.90 -4.45
CA ASP A 52 -10.41 -3.21 -5.73
C ASP A 52 -11.88 -2.90 -6.06
N ILE A 53 -12.12 -1.86 -6.85
CA ILE A 53 -13.46 -1.51 -7.35
C ILE A 53 -13.77 -2.17 -8.69
N GLN A 54 -12.79 -2.77 -9.34
CA GLN A 54 -12.90 -3.41 -10.64
C GLN A 54 -13.00 -4.94 -10.48
N LYS A 55 -14.09 -5.54 -10.94
CA LYS A 55 -14.29 -6.99 -10.92
C LYS A 55 -13.14 -7.75 -11.61
N GLN A 56 -12.62 -7.20 -12.70
CA GLN A 56 -11.49 -7.77 -13.44
C GLN A 56 -10.24 -7.92 -12.54
N ALA A 57 -9.99 -6.98 -11.63
CA ALA A 57 -8.88 -7.06 -10.70
C ALA A 57 -9.00 -8.27 -9.75
N LEU A 58 -10.23 -8.56 -9.28
CA LEU A 58 -10.48 -9.74 -8.45
C LEU A 58 -10.17 -11.03 -9.22
N GLU A 59 -10.65 -11.13 -10.46
CA GLU A 59 -10.44 -12.30 -11.33
C GLU A 59 -8.95 -12.53 -11.59
N HIS A 60 -8.20 -11.49 -11.98
CA HIS A 60 -6.75 -11.58 -12.21
C HIS A 60 -5.97 -11.94 -10.93
N THR A 61 -6.38 -11.35 -9.80
CA THR A 61 -5.74 -11.62 -8.51
C THR A 61 -5.99 -13.07 -8.08
N GLU A 62 -7.21 -13.57 -8.21
CA GLU A 62 -7.54 -14.97 -7.87
C GLU A 62 -6.77 -15.96 -8.73
N GLU A 63 -6.68 -15.73 -10.05
CA GLU A 63 -5.89 -16.54 -10.96
C GLU A 63 -4.41 -16.56 -10.57
N ARG A 64 -3.84 -15.40 -10.23
CA ARG A 64 -2.46 -15.27 -9.76
C ARG A 64 -2.21 -16.04 -8.48
N LEU A 65 -3.06 -15.88 -7.47
CA LEU A 65 -2.91 -16.54 -6.18
C LEU A 65 -2.93 -18.07 -6.33
N LYS A 66 -3.83 -18.60 -7.17
CA LYS A 66 -3.89 -20.03 -7.51
C LYS A 66 -2.63 -20.49 -8.25
N LYS A 67 -2.21 -19.75 -9.29
CA LYS A 67 -1.01 -20.05 -10.08
C LYS A 67 0.27 -20.05 -9.23
N ASP A 68 0.37 -19.13 -8.29
CA ASP A 68 1.53 -18.94 -7.43
C ASP A 68 1.48 -19.86 -6.19
N ASN A 69 0.48 -20.74 -6.08
CA ASN A 69 0.23 -21.62 -4.93
C ASN A 69 0.29 -20.86 -3.58
N CYS A 70 -0.34 -19.70 -3.54
CA CYS A 70 -0.43 -18.92 -2.30
C CYS A 70 -1.32 -19.60 -1.27
N PRO A 71 -1.05 -19.47 0.05
CA PRO A 71 -1.96 -19.92 1.10
C PRO A 71 -3.36 -19.33 0.93
N GLU A 72 -4.41 -20.10 1.29
CA GLU A 72 -5.81 -19.64 1.28
C GLU A 72 -6.11 -18.75 2.51
N ASN A 73 -5.29 -17.75 2.73
CA ASN A 73 -5.33 -16.83 3.86
C ASN A 73 -5.78 -15.43 3.45
N TYR A 74 -6.47 -15.30 2.32
CA TYR A 74 -6.86 -14.00 1.74
C TYR A 74 -8.38 -13.90 1.53
N ARG A 75 -8.83 -12.66 1.50
CA ARG A 75 -10.19 -12.28 1.09
C ARG A 75 -10.10 -11.19 0.05
N LEU A 76 -10.60 -11.46 -1.19
CA LEU A 76 -10.73 -10.48 -2.25
C LEU A 76 -12.06 -9.73 -2.10
N ILE A 77 -12.01 -8.40 -2.10
CA ILE A 77 -13.13 -7.55 -1.74
C ILE A 77 -13.38 -6.57 -2.88
N LEU A 78 -14.57 -6.69 -3.51
CA LEU A 78 -15.03 -5.74 -4.52
C LEU A 78 -15.66 -4.55 -3.80
N ASP A 79 -14.81 -3.65 -3.33
CA ASP A 79 -15.24 -2.43 -2.63
C ASP A 79 -14.14 -1.35 -2.73
N SER A 80 -14.51 -0.12 -2.45
CA SER A 80 -13.52 0.96 -2.35
C SER A 80 -12.60 0.77 -1.14
N HIS A 81 -11.33 1.01 -1.34
CA HIS A 81 -10.33 1.03 -0.26
C HIS A 81 -10.65 2.05 0.86
N GLU A 82 -11.52 3.03 0.59
CA GLU A 82 -12.00 3.96 1.63
C GLU A 82 -12.75 3.24 2.75
N ASN A 83 -13.38 2.11 2.44
CA ASN A 83 -14.23 1.35 3.34
C ASN A 83 -13.45 0.31 4.18
N MET A 84 -12.11 0.26 4.08
CA MET A 84 -11.31 -0.80 4.71
C MET A 84 -11.51 -0.90 6.24
N ALA A 85 -11.86 0.20 6.92
CA ALA A 85 -12.16 0.18 8.36
C ALA A 85 -13.41 -0.64 8.73
N ALA A 86 -14.27 -0.99 7.76
CA ALA A 86 -15.38 -1.91 8.00
C ALA A 86 -14.97 -3.39 7.99
N TYR A 87 -13.73 -3.70 7.62
CA TYR A 87 -13.24 -5.06 7.40
C TYR A 87 -12.12 -5.49 8.34
N ALA A 88 -11.53 -4.57 9.09
CA ALA A 88 -10.46 -4.84 10.05
C ALA A 88 -10.62 -4.01 11.32
N GLU A 89 -10.11 -4.54 12.42
CA GLU A 89 -10.11 -3.84 13.70
C GLU A 89 -8.99 -2.79 13.78
N MET A 90 -9.22 -1.75 14.55
CA MET A 90 -8.22 -0.70 14.78
C MET A 90 -6.94 -1.29 15.41
N GLU A 91 -5.79 -0.77 14.99
CA GLU A 91 -4.47 -1.12 15.53
C GLU A 91 -4.11 -2.62 15.44
N THR A 92 -4.67 -3.36 14.46
CA THR A 92 -4.36 -4.79 14.28
C THR A 92 -3.54 -5.08 13.03
N VAL A 93 -3.53 -4.19 12.03
CA VAL A 93 -2.93 -4.42 10.73
C VAL A 93 -1.42 -4.15 10.76
N SER A 94 -0.63 -5.13 10.33
CA SER A 94 0.84 -5.03 10.28
C SER A 94 1.36 -4.26 9.08
N CYS A 95 0.72 -4.48 7.93
CA CYS A 95 1.16 -3.87 6.68
C CYS A 95 -0.03 -3.51 5.79
N ILE A 96 -0.01 -2.31 5.23
CA ILE A 96 -0.98 -1.85 4.22
C ILE A 96 -0.22 -1.41 2.98
N THR A 97 -0.66 -1.85 1.79
CA THR A 97 -0.04 -1.47 0.52
C THR A 97 -1.02 -0.68 -0.35
N PHE A 98 -0.52 0.39 -0.96
CA PHE A 98 -1.22 1.20 -1.95
C PHE A 98 -0.36 1.37 -3.20
N ASN A 99 -0.92 1.09 -4.37
CA ASN A 99 -0.40 1.50 -5.66
C ASN A 99 -1.39 2.50 -6.26
N LEU A 100 -1.13 3.80 -6.06
CA LEU A 100 -2.03 4.87 -6.46
C LEU A 100 -1.80 5.25 -7.92
N GLY A 101 -2.79 4.98 -8.76
CA GLY A 101 -2.74 5.17 -10.20
C GLY A 101 -3.88 4.39 -10.89
N TYR A 102 -3.62 3.85 -12.06
CA TYR A 102 -4.58 3.03 -12.81
C TYR A 102 -4.12 1.57 -12.89
N LEU A 103 -5.09 0.66 -13.11
CA LEU A 103 -4.80 -0.76 -13.33
C LEU A 103 -4.09 -0.95 -14.68
N PRO A 104 -2.85 -1.47 -14.71
CA PRO A 104 -2.18 -1.76 -15.97
C PRO A 104 -2.97 -2.77 -16.81
N GLY A 105 -3.37 -2.36 -18.03
CA GLY A 105 -4.21 -3.17 -18.91
C GLY A 105 -5.72 -3.06 -18.64
N GLY A 106 -6.14 -2.29 -17.65
CA GLY A 106 -7.53 -2.01 -17.34
C GLY A 106 -8.07 -0.75 -18.04
N ASP A 107 -9.26 -0.33 -17.64
CA ASP A 107 -9.87 0.92 -18.11
C ASP A 107 -9.17 2.13 -17.47
N HIS A 108 -8.45 2.90 -18.28
CA HIS A 108 -7.73 4.09 -17.84
C HIS A 108 -8.64 5.23 -17.33
N SER A 109 -9.95 5.18 -17.59
CA SER A 109 -10.91 6.13 -17.02
C SER A 109 -11.17 5.84 -15.53
N VAL A 110 -10.84 4.63 -15.06
CA VAL A 110 -10.94 4.19 -13.67
C VAL A 110 -9.55 4.25 -13.03
N ALA A 111 -9.22 5.41 -12.51
CA ALA A 111 -8.00 5.64 -11.74
C ALA A 111 -8.35 6.04 -10.31
N THR A 112 -7.39 5.92 -9.40
CA THR A 112 -7.52 6.48 -8.05
C THR A 112 -7.70 8.00 -8.14
N ARG A 113 -8.39 8.58 -7.16
CA ARG A 113 -8.58 10.03 -7.05
C ARG A 113 -7.98 10.50 -5.73
N ALA A 114 -7.36 11.66 -5.74
CA ALA A 114 -6.70 12.21 -4.56
C ALA A 114 -7.58 12.20 -3.30
N ASP A 115 -8.85 12.57 -3.43
CA ASP A 115 -9.77 12.62 -2.28
C ASP A 115 -10.09 11.24 -1.72
N SER A 116 -10.34 10.23 -2.58
CA SER A 116 -10.57 8.85 -2.14
C SER A 116 -9.30 8.24 -1.56
N SER A 117 -8.16 8.50 -2.19
CA SER A 117 -6.85 8.04 -1.72
C SER A 117 -6.49 8.63 -0.35
N LYS A 118 -6.75 9.91 -0.11
CA LYS A 118 -6.54 10.55 1.21
C LYS A 118 -7.39 9.90 2.29
N ARG A 119 -8.72 9.76 2.05
CA ARG A 119 -9.63 9.10 3.02
C ARG A 119 -9.22 7.66 3.29
N ALA A 120 -8.79 6.93 2.25
CA ALA A 120 -8.32 5.56 2.41
C ALA A 120 -7.03 5.48 3.23
N VAL A 121 -6.08 6.39 3.01
CA VAL A 121 -4.85 6.47 3.82
C VAL A 121 -5.19 6.82 5.27
N GLU A 122 -6.05 7.80 5.52
CA GLU A 122 -6.51 8.14 6.87
C GLU A 122 -7.16 6.95 7.57
N SER A 123 -8.07 6.26 6.88
CA SER A 123 -8.69 5.02 7.37
C SER A 123 -7.63 3.95 7.68
N GLY A 124 -6.69 3.72 6.76
CA GLY A 124 -5.60 2.75 6.94
C GLY A 124 -4.69 3.08 8.12
N LEU A 125 -4.39 4.35 8.36
CA LEU A 125 -3.57 4.77 9.49
C LEU A 125 -4.20 4.43 10.84
N THR A 126 -5.53 4.39 10.94
CA THR A 126 -6.22 3.95 12.18
C THR A 126 -6.17 2.44 12.39
N LEU A 127 -5.98 1.67 11.32
CA LEU A 127 -5.91 0.21 11.35
C LEU A 127 -4.50 -0.29 11.64
N LEU A 128 -3.45 0.50 11.35
CA LEU A 128 -2.07 0.08 11.59
C LEU A 128 -1.81 -0.19 13.07
N LYS A 129 -1.28 -1.37 13.38
CA LYS A 129 -0.74 -1.66 14.71
C LYS A 129 0.52 -0.82 14.97
N LYS A 130 0.85 -0.62 16.22
CA LYS A 130 2.12 0.03 16.62
C LYS A 130 3.31 -0.71 15.99
N GLY A 131 4.20 0.01 15.33
CA GLY A 131 5.27 -0.55 14.53
C GLY A 131 4.83 -1.03 13.15
N GLY A 132 3.55 -0.85 12.78
CA GLY A 132 3.03 -1.21 11.46
C GLY A 132 3.56 -0.31 10.34
N LEU A 133 3.48 -0.82 9.13
CA LEU A 133 3.98 -0.17 7.91
C LEU A 133 2.84 0.05 6.91
N MET A 134 2.74 1.25 6.38
CA MET A 134 2.00 1.52 5.14
C MET A 134 2.98 1.85 4.02
N THR A 135 2.82 1.27 2.86
CA THR A 135 3.58 1.64 1.66
C THR A 135 2.67 2.27 0.64
N LEU A 136 3.01 3.49 0.22
CA LEU A 136 2.35 4.16 -0.88
C LEU A 136 3.31 4.16 -2.07
N CYS A 137 2.88 3.68 -3.23
CA CYS A 137 3.58 3.83 -4.49
C CYS A 137 2.74 4.78 -5.36
N ILE A 138 3.18 6.03 -5.50
CA ILE A 138 2.40 7.10 -6.12
C ILE A 138 2.85 7.26 -7.57
N TYR A 139 1.95 6.98 -8.51
CA TYR A 139 2.18 7.08 -9.95
C TYR A 139 1.77 8.46 -10.45
N SER A 140 2.43 8.93 -11.52
CA SER A 140 2.19 10.25 -12.15
C SER A 140 1.57 10.11 -13.55
N GLY A 141 0.95 8.97 -13.87
CA GLY A 141 0.42 8.69 -15.22
C GLY A 141 -1.02 9.20 -15.43
N GLY A 142 -1.37 9.47 -16.69
CA GLY A 142 -2.69 9.97 -17.07
C GLY A 142 -2.86 11.49 -16.88
N ASP A 143 -4.03 12.00 -17.28
CA ASP A 143 -4.30 13.45 -17.33
C ASP A 143 -4.34 14.11 -15.95
N THR A 144 -4.76 13.38 -14.91
CA THR A 144 -4.89 13.87 -13.53
C THR A 144 -3.81 13.34 -12.57
N GLY A 145 -2.95 12.43 -13.02
CA GLY A 145 -1.99 11.74 -12.17
C GLY A 145 -0.94 12.65 -11.52
N PHE A 146 -0.57 13.75 -12.17
CA PHE A 146 0.33 14.74 -11.57
C PHE A 146 -0.33 15.51 -10.44
N GLN A 147 -1.59 15.87 -10.59
CA GLN A 147 -2.35 16.54 -9.53
C GLN A 147 -2.55 15.60 -8.33
N GLU A 148 -3.00 14.37 -8.58
CA GLU A 148 -3.15 13.36 -7.51
C GLU A 148 -1.83 13.14 -6.76
N ARG A 149 -0.71 12.98 -7.49
CA ARG A 149 0.62 12.85 -6.90
C ARG A 149 0.96 14.00 -5.96
N ASP A 150 0.81 15.24 -6.45
CA ASP A 150 1.21 16.43 -5.69
C ASP A 150 0.34 16.62 -4.45
N GLU A 151 -0.97 16.33 -4.56
CA GLU A 151 -1.90 16.35 -3.45
C GLU A 151 -1.60 15.26 -2.42
N MET A 152 -1.29 14.04 -2.85
CA MET A 152 -0.92 12.95 -1.94
C MET A 152 0.41 13.22 -1.23
N LEU A 153 1.41 13.75 -1.94
CA LEU A 153 2.69 14.13 -1.33
C LEU A 153 2.53 15.28 -0.33
N ALA A 154 1.66 16.25 -0.61
CA ALA A 154 1.34 17.32 0.34
C ALA A 154 0.63 16.78 1.58
N PHE A 155 -0.30 15.84 1.39
CA PHE A 155 -1.04 15.20 2.48
C PHE A 155 -0.11 14.40 3.41
N VAL A 156 0.72 13.50 2.89
CA VAL A 156 1.59 12.67 3.74
C VAL A 156 2.64 13.49 4.49
N ARG A 157 3.03 14.66 3.97
CA ARG A 157 3.95 15.60 4.65
C ARG A 157 3.33 16.20 5.91
N GLN A 158 2.00 16.25 6.01
CA GLN A 158 1.26 16.84 7.14
C GLN A 158 0.93 15.81 8.23
N LEU A 159 1.23 14.52 8.03
CA LEU A 159 1.02 13.51 9.04
C LEU A 159 1.81 13.83 10.32
N ASP A 160 1.19 13.59 11.48
CA ASP A 160 1.76 13.89 12.79
C ASP A 160 3.14 13.21 12.97
N PRO A 161 4.25 13.98 13.04
CA PRO A 161 5.60 13.43 13.15
C PRO A 161 5.89 12.73 14.49
N HIS A 162 5.03 12.93 15.49
CA HIS A 162 5.12 12.20 16.77
C HIS A 162 4.57 10.77 16.66
N LYS A 163 3.74 10.51 15.65
CA LYS A 163 3.11 9.21 15.42
C LYS A 163 3.69 8.47 14.22
N TYR A 164 4.02 9.20 13.16
CA TYR A 164 4.37 8.62 11.87
C TYR A 164 5.72 9.11 11.39
N LEU A 165 6.56 8.16 10.96
CA LEU A 165 7.75 8.45 10.19
C LEU A 165 7.40 8.27 8.71
N VAL A 166 7.54 9.32 7.92
CA VAL A 166 7.27 9.31 6.47
C VAL A 166 8.59 9.48 5.73
N ILE A 167 8.88 8.56 4.83
CA ILE A 167 10.06 8.63 3.95
C ILE A 167 9.58 8.76 2.51
N ARG A 168 10.07 9.77 1.79
CA ARG A 168 9.88 9.91 0.35
C ARG A 168 11.16 9.46 -0.35
N SER A 169 11.04 8.56 -1.33
CA SER A 169 12.19 8.05 -2.10
C SER A 169 12.01 8.37 -3.58
N GLU A 170 13.06 8.90 -4.21
CA GLU A 170 13.04 9.29 -5.63
C GLU A 170 14.34 8.87 -6.33
N TYR A 171 14.23 8.57 -7.61
CA TYR A 171 15.40 8.44 -8.47
C TYR A 171 15.92 9.82 -8.86
N ALA A 172 17.17 10.12 -8.49
CA ALA A 172 17.79 11.42 -8.80
C ALA A 172 18.08 11.63 -10.29
N ASN A 173 18.19 10.56 -11.07
CA ASN A 173 18.68 10.59 -12.46
C ASN A 173 17.79 9.83 -13.45
N ARG A 174 16.51 9.58 -13.12
CA ARG A 174 15.59 8.92 -14.03
C ARG A 174 14.59 9.93 -14.62
N PRO A 175 14.53 10.04 -15.98
CA PRO A 175 13.49 10.82 -16.65
C PRO A 175 12.13 10.13 -16.54
N ASN A 176 11.08 10.79 -17.07
CA ASN A 176 9.73 10.25 -17.23
C ASN A 176 8.95 10.00 -15.93
N ASN A 177 9.23 10.76 -14.86
CA ASN A 177 8.45 10.79 -13.63
C ASN A 177 8.12 9.37 -13.10
N PRO A 178 9.13 8.58 -12.73
CA PRO A 178 8.90 7.26 -12.16
C PRO A 178 8.05 7.36 -10.91
N PRO A 179 7.32 6.28 -10.53
CA PRO A 179 6.52 6.28 -9.31
C PRO A 179 7.37 6.60 -8.08
N ILE A 180 6.76 7.28 -7.11
CA ILE A 180 7.40 7.72 -5.87
C ILE A 180 6.99 6.79 -4.73
N PRO A 181 7.91 5.95 -4.21
CA PRO A 181 7.65 5.17 -3.01
C PRO A 181 7.65 6.07 -1.77
N VAL A 182 6.61 5.91 -0.97
CA VAL A 182 6.46 6.61 0.32
C VAL A 182 6.09 5.59 1.40
N PRO A 183 7.08 4.94 2.05
CA PRO A 183 6.80 4.17 3.25
C PRO A 183 6.45 5.11 4.41
N VAL A 184 5.39 4.74 5.14
CA VAL A 184 4.89 5.40 6.35
C VAL A 184 4.91 4.37 7.47
N SER A 185 5.69 4.61 8.51
CA SER A 185 5.75 3.75 9.69
C SER A 185 5.03 4.40 10.88
N TYR A 186 4.15 3.63 11.53
CA TYR A 186 3.55 4.03 12.80
C TYR A 186 4.51 3.73 13.95
N THR A 187 5.35 4.69 14.28
CA THR A 187 6.45 4.47 15.22
C THR A 187 6.08 4.72 16.68
N HIS A 188 5.13 5.58 16.95
CA HIS A 188 4.85 6.08 18.30
C HIS A 188 6.15 6.48 19.04
N LEU A 189 7.10 7.02 18.29
CA LEU A 189 8.36 7.47 18.88
C LEU A 189 8.13 8.77 19.63
N THR A 190 8.36 8.74 20.92
CA THR A 190 9.01 9.90 21.54
C THR A 190 10.32 10.08 20.78
N LEU A 191 10.41 11.08 19.90
CA LEU A 191 11.68 11.44 19.26
C LEU A 191 12.72 11.54 20.38
N PRO A 192 13.88 10.87 20.28
CA PRO A 192 14.94 11.15 21.20
C PRO A 192 15.18 12.65 21.12
N THR A 193 15.12 13.33 22.27
CA THR A 193 15.45 14.75 22.37
C THR A 193 16.86 14.87 21.82
N ILE A 194 17.00 15.37 20.60
CA ILE A 194 18.30 15.75 20.07
C ILE A 194 18.68 16.92 20.97
N LEU A 195 19.51 16.63 21.96
CA LEU A 195 20.16 17.65 22.77
C LEU A 195 20.88 18.58 21.79
N ARG A 196 20.43 19.83 21.78
CA ARG A 196 21.08 20.93 21.06
C ARG A 196 22.44 21.20 21.67
#